data_60d761d6a606e140172c69bbf55785fe
#
_entry.id   60d761d6a606e140172c69bbf55785fe
#
_cell.length_a   1.000
_cell.length_b   1.000
_cell.length_c   1.000
_cell.angle_alpha   90.00
_cell.angle_beta   90.00
_cell.angle_gamma   90.00
#
_symmetry.space_group_name_H-M   'P 1'
#
loop_
_entity.id
_entity.type
_entity.pdbx_description
1 polymer ?
#
loop_
_entity_poly.entity_id
_entity_poly.type
_entity_poly.pdbx_seq_one_letter_code
_entity_poly.pdbx_strand_id
1 'polypeptide(L)'
;LNGEEGETYRSSERYREEIPKPFVLPEKNENMRRVYAYLMKARCIDHRIITSFVKKDMIYEDKKYHNVVFVGYNPVGMPRHVHKRGTYTKGEPFKGTVDGSDPHYSFHYAGGDNIVYVFEAPIDMLSFISLYQEDWEKHNYVALCGVAEHALMQILKDNPNIKRIAHTGLYLTSRNCGGMESIGQRFRESLLDTGNKENGS
;
A
#
# COMPACT_ATOMS: atom_id res chain seq x y z
N LEU A 1 29.45 -58.71 12.38
CA LEU A 1 29.08 -58.23 11.03
C LEU A 1 27.58 -57.95 11.04
N ASN A 2 27.19 -56.79 11.51
CA ASN A 2 25.79 -56.34 11.50
C ASN A 2 25.73 -55.09 10.58
N GLY A 3 25.07 -55.27 9.42
CA GLY A 3 24.73 -54.15 8.55
C GLY A 3 23.52 -53.43 9.09
N GLU A 4 23.65 -52.16 9.39
CA GLU A 4 22.53 -51.26 9.66
C GLU A 4 22.02 -50.74 8.31
N GLU A 5 20.79 -51.14 7.96
CA GLU A 5 20.05 -50.58 6.84
C GLU A 5 19.53 -49.19 7.22
N GLY A 6 20.07 -48.15 6.56
CA GLY A 6 19.62 -46.79 6.71
C GLY A 6 18.24 -46.61 6.07
N GLU A 7 17.21 -46.32 6.89
CA GLU A 7 15.92 -45.92 6.43
C GLU A 7 16.01 -44.54 5.74
N THR A 8 15.83 -44.52 4.43
CA THR A 8 15.67 -43.30 3.64
C THR A 8 14.29 -42.69 3.91
N TYR A 9 14.27 -41.62 4.70
CA TYR A 9 13.09 -40.82 4.93
C TYR A 9 12.67 -40.12 3.63
N ARG A 10 11.70 -40.69 2.91
CA ARG A 10 11.08 -40.05 1.77
C ARG A 10 9.99 -39.08 2.29
N SER A 11 10.32 -37.81 2.42
CA SER A 11 9.32 -36.76 2.58
C SER A 11 8.53 -36.61 1.28
N SER A 12 7.38 -37.24 1.19
CA SER A 12 6.41 -36.98 0.13
C SER A 12 5.68 -35.64 0.46
N GLU A 13 6.33 -34.52 0.21
CA GLU A 13 5.61 -33.26 0.08
C GLU A 13 4.71 -33.38 -1.15
N ARG A 14 3.45 -33.71 -0.90
CA ARG A 14 2.41 -33.57 -1.93
C ARG A 14 2.26 -32.09 -2.21
N TYR A 15 2.85 -31.61 -3.30
CA TYR A 15 2.49 -30.34 -3.93
C TYR A 15 0.99 -30.39 -4.23
N ARG A 16 0.19 -29.81 -3.35
CA ARG A 16 -1.20 -29.48 -3.69
C ARG A 16 -1.09 -28.31 -4.65
N GLU A 17 -1.38 -28.52 -5.91
CA GLU A 17 -1.64 -27.44 -6.85
C GLU A 17 -2.81 -26.63 -6.26
N GLU A 18 -2.51 -25.48 -5.64
CA GLU A 18 -3.53 -24.57 -5.19
C GLU A 18 -4.20 -23.99 -6.43
N ILE A 19 -5.44 -24.40 -6.68
CA ILE A 19 -6.28 -23.82 -7.74
C ILE A 19 -6.38 -22.32 -7.44
N PRO A 20 -5.95 -21.44 -8.37
CA PRO A 20 -6.00 -19.99 -8.15
C PRO A 20 -7.44 -19.57 -7.83
N LYS A 21 -7.66 -19.00 -6.66
CA LYS A 21 -8.97 -18.49 -6.28
C LYS A 21 -9.31 -17.26 -7.14
N PRO A 22 -10.55 -17.15 -7.64
CA PRO A 22 -10.95 -15.99 -8.43
C PRO A 22 -10.88 -14.71 -7.57
N PHE A 23 -10.41 -13.62 -8.16
CA PHE A 23 -10.42 -12.32 -7.53
C PHE A 23 -11.85 -11.77 -7.45
N VAL A 24 -12.31 -11.48 -6.23
CA VAL A 24 -13.65 -10.92 -5.99
C VAL A 24 -13.53 -9.73 -5.04
N LEU A 25 -14.09 -8.59 -5.45
CA LEU A 25 -14.15 -7.41 -4.59
C LEU A 25 -15.03 -7.66 -3.37
N PRO A 26 -14.60 -7.29 -2.15
CA PRO A 26 -15.46 -7.26 -0.98
C PRO A 26 -16.69 -6.37 -1.19
N GLU A 27 -17.85 -6.83 -0.73
CA GLU A 27 -19.09 -6.05 -0.82
C GLU A 27 -18.94 -4.71 -0.06
N LYS A 28 -19.36 -3.61 -0.71
CA LYS A 28 -19.33 -2.28 -0.11
C LYS A 28 -20.42 -2.14 0.96
N ASN A 29 -20.06 -1.53 2.09
CA ASN A 29 -21.04 -1.10 3.09
C ASN A 29 -21.82 0.12 2.59
N GLU A 30 -23.05 0.32 3.10
CA GLU A 30 -23.91 1.46 2.76
C GLU A 30 -23.33 2.81 3.20
N ASN A 31 -22.46 2.81 4.20
CA ASN A 31 -21.81 4.02 4.70
C ASN A 31 -20.33 3.75 5.03
N MET A 32 -19.60 4.85 5.25
CA MET A 32 -18.15 4.87 5.48
C MET A 32 -17.76 5.32 6.90
N ARG A 33 -18.70 5.27 7.86
CA ARG A 33 -18.52 5.92 9.18
C ARG A 33 -17.33 5.39 9.96
N ARG A 34 -17.12 4.08 9.99
CA ARG A 34 -16.02 3.46 10.73
C ARG A 34 -14.68 3.74 10.05
N VAL A 35 -14.65 3.67 8.73
CA VAL A 35 -13.44 3.96 7.94
C VAL A 35 -13.01 5.41 8.11
N TYR A 36 -13.93 6.37 7.98
CA TYR A 36 -13.60 7.78 8.23
C TYR A 36 -13.14 8.01 9.66
N ALA A 37 -13.85 7.46 10.66
CA ALA A 37 -13.45 7.60 12.05
C ALA A 37 -12.06 7.00 12.32
N TYR A 38 -11.75 5.83 11.75
CA TYR A 38 -10.46 5.19 11.89
C TYR A 38 -9.34 5.98 11.21
N LEU A 39 -9.50 6.34 9.94
CA LEU A 39 -8.47 7.03 9.17
C LEU A 39 -8.20 8.44 9.73
N MET A 40 -9.23 9.17 10.13
CA MET A 40 -9.08 10.53 10.70
C MET A 40 -8.57 10.52 12.13
N LYS A 41 -9.17 9.71 13.02
CA LYS A 41 -8.88 9.80 14.46
C LYS A 41 -7.71 8.93 14.89
N ALA A 42 -7.58 7.70 14.33
CA ALA A 42 -6.52 6.79 14.71
C ALA A 42 -5.28 6.90 13.82
N ARG A 43 -5.40 7.48 12.62
CA ARG A 43 -4.31 7.60 11.66
C ARG A 43 -3.99 9.05 11.28
N CYS A 44 -4.77 10.02 11.75
CA CYS A 44 -4.60 11.45 11.51
C CYS A 44 -4.54 11.84 10.02
N ILE A 45 -5.22 11.07 9.15
CA ILE A 45 -5.30 11.35 7.72
C ILE A 45 -6.33 12.44 7.47
N ASP A 46 -5.97 13.42 6.63
CA ASP A 46 -6.85 14.53 6.28
C ASP A 46 -8.13 14.04 5.60
N HIS A 47 -9.28 14.56 6.03
CA HIS A 47 -10.59 14.24 5.48
C HIS A 47 -10.68 14.45 3.97
N ARG A 48 -10.06 15.51 3.43
CA ARG A 48 -10.08 15.84 2.00
C ARG A 48 -9.38 14.78 1.19
N ILE A 49 -8.23 14.28 1.70
CA ILE A 49 -7.48 13.21 1.05
C ILE A 49 -8.31 11.92 1.04
N ILE A 50 -8.86 11.50 2.19
CA ILE A 50 -9.74 10.33 2.25
C ILE A 50 -10.88 10.46 1.24
N THR A 51 -11.56 11.60 1.23
CA THR A 51 -12.73 11.85 0.35
C THR A 51 -12.34 11.81 -1.13
N SER A 52 -11.15 12.30 -1.50
CA SER A 52 -10.65 12.23 -2.87
C SER A 52 -10.51 10.78 -3.36
N PHE A 53 -9.91 9.90 -2.54
CA PHE A 53 -9.76 8.48 -2.87
C PHE A 53 -11.09 7.72 -2.83
N VAL A 54 -12.00 8.07 -1.91
CA VAL A 54 -13.35 7.49 -1.86
C VAL A 54 -14.15 7.81 -3.12
N LYS A 55 -14.11 9.06 -3.60
CA LYS A 55 -14.77 9.48 -4.85
C LYS A 55 -14.24 8.78 -6.10
N LYS A 56 -13.01 8.27 -6.04
CA LYS A 56 -12.37 7.49 -7.11
C LYS A 56 -12.61 5.97 -6.94
N ASP A 57 -13.47 5.56 -6.01
CA ASP A 57 -13.72 4.16 -5.63
C ASP A 57 -12.47 3.38 -5.17
N MET A 58 -11.39 4.08 -4.86
CA MET A 58 -10.14 3.46 -4.43
C MET A 58 -10.15 3.08 -2.94
N ILE A 59 -11.02 3.69 -2.14
CA ILE A 59 -11.21 3.38 -0.72
C ILE A 59 -12.69 3.23 -0.40
N TYR A 60 -13.04 2.14 0.30
CA TYR A 60 -14.38 1.96 0.84
C TYR A 60 -14.38 1.11 2.11
N GLU A 61 -15.54 1.02 2.78
CA GLU A 61 -15.77 0.16 3.94
C GLU A 61 -16.36 -1.17 3.50
N ASP A 62 -15.78 -2.31 3.92
CA ASP A 62 -16.40 -3.61 3.62
C ASP A 62 -17.64 -3.83 4.52
N LYS A 63 -18.68 -4.44 3.95
CA LYS A 63 -19.95 -4.67 4.62
C LYS A 63 -19.85 -5.68 5.76
N LYS A 64 -18.99 -6.69 5.60
CA LYS A 64 -18.94 -7.83 6.52
C LYS A 64 -18.23 -7.53 7.83
N TYR A 65 -17.07 -6.86 7.75
CA TYR A 65 -16.19 -6.65 8.91
C TYR A 65 -15.89 -5.16 9.16
N HIS A 66 -16.42 -4.27 8.33
CA HIS A 66 -16.17 -2.83 8.39
C HIS A 66 -14.68 -2.45 8.31
N ASN A 67 -13.89 -3.25 7.59
CA ASN A 67 -12.50 -2.94 7.30
C ASN A 67 -12.39 -1.81 6.30
N VAL A 68 -11.27 -1.09 6.32
CA VAL A 68 -10.85 -0.27 5.17
C VAL A 68 -10.44 -1.19 4.04
N VAL A 69 -11.01 -0.99 2.87
CA VAL A 69 -10.64 -1.65 1.61
C VAL A 69 -9.88 -0.66 0.75
N PHE A 70 -8.68 -1.01 0.35
CA PHE A 70 -7.83 -0.26 -0.57
C PHE A 70 -7.77 -1.02 -1.89
N VAL A 71 -8.27 -0.40 -2.97
CA VAL A 71 -8.38 -1.03 -4.29
C VAL A 71 -7.31 -0.52 -5.22
N GLY A 72 -6.57 -1.42 -5.84
CA GLY A 72 -5.65 -1.13 -6.92
C GLY A 72 -6.27 -1.49 -8.27
N TYR A 73 -6.13 -0.60 -9.25
CA TYR A 73 -6.71 -0.70 -10.57
C TYR A 73 -5.63 -0.88 -11.63
N ASN A 74 -5.95 -1.57 -12.72
CA ASN A 74 -5.11 -1.56 -13.91
C ASN A 74 -5.35 -0.29 -14.76
N PRO A 75 -4.53 -0.01 -15.80
CA PRO A 75 -4.67 1.18 -16.63
C PRO A 75 -6.02 1.33 -17.36
N VAL A 76 -6.77 0.23 -17.54
CA VAL A 76 -8.11 0.28 -18.15
C VAL A 76 -9.23 0.43 -17.11
N GLY A 77 -8.89 0.72 -15.85
CA GLY A 77 -9.86 1.00 -14.79
C GLY A 77 -10.53 -0.24 -14.18
N MET A 78 -9.99 -1.45 -14.39
CA MET A 78 -10.50 -2.65 -13.74
C MET A 78 -9.80 -2.88 -12.41
N PRO A 79 -10.53 -3.21 -11.32
CA PRO A 79 -9.94 -3.57 -10.04
C PRO A 79 -9.17 -4.90 -10.16
N ARG A 80 -7.93 -4.92 -9.68
CA ARG A 80 -7.04 -6.09 -9.76
C ARG A 80 -6.45 -6.51 -8.43
N HIS A 81 -6.43 -5.61 -7.47
CA HIS A 81 -5.84 -5.87 -6.17
C HIS A 81 -6.67 -5.24 -5.07
N VAL A 82 -6.78 -5.92 -3.93
CA VAL A 82 -7.39 -5.36 -2.72
C VAL A 82 -6.52 -5.67 -1.51
N HIS A 83 -6.12 -4.61 -0.81
CA HIS A 83 -5.56 -4.71 0.53
C HIS A 83 -6.60 -4.25 1.55
N LYS A 84 -6.72 -4.95 2.69
CA LYS A 84 -7.66 -4.63 3.75
C LYS A 84 -6.96 -4.30 5.06
N ARG A 85 -7.52 -3.34 5.79
CA ARG A 85 -7.06 -2.97 7.12
C ARG A 85 -8.24 -2.91 8.08
N GLY A 86 -8.15 -3.62 9.20
CA GLY A 86 -9.15 -3.57 10.27
C GLY A 86 -9.25 -2.18 10.89
N THR A 87 -10.48 -1.73 11.14
CA THR A 87 -10.77 -0.46 11.81
C THR A 87 -10.79 -0.57 13.32
N TYR A 88 -10.68 -1.78 13.86
CA TYR A 88 -10.64 -2.02 15.30
C TYR A 88 -9.28 -1.65 15.88
N THR A 89 -9.27 -0.81 16.92
CA THR A 89 -8.02 -0.23 17.48
C THR A 89 -7.52 -0.93 18.74
N LYS A 90 -8.27 -1.90 19.27
CA LYS A 90 -7.86 -2.70 20.43
C LYS A 90 -7.25 -4.02 19.94
N GLY A 91 -6.06 -4.37 20.47
CA GLY A 91 -5.32 -5.54 20.03
C GLY A 91 -4.62 -5.35 18.68
N GLU A 92 -4.23 -6.45 18.03
CA GLU A 92 -3.60 -6.41 16.71
C GLU A 92 -4.65 -6.22 15.61
N PRO A 93 -4.61 -5.11 14.87
CA PRO A 93 -5.58 -4.87 13.81
C PRO A 93 -5.33 -5.79 12.62
N PHE A 94 -6.40 -6.35 12.09
CA PHE A 94 -6.35 -7.17 10.88
C PHE A 94 -5.69 -6.42 9.71
N LYS A 95 -4.81 -7.10 8.99
CA LYS A 95 -4.26 -6.68 7.69
C LYS A 95 -4.22 -7.89 6.77
N GLY A 96 -4.51 -7.71 5.50
CA GLY A 96 -4.45 -8.81 4.54
C GLY A 96 -4.84 -8.40 3.14
N THR A 97 -4.41 -9.20 2.19
CA THR A 97 -4.74 -9.06 0.77
C THR A 97 -5.85 -10.07 0.43
N VAL A 98 -6.77 -9.68 -0.43
CA VAL A 98 -7.84 -10.57 -0.90
C VAL A 98 -7.27 -11.61 -1.85
N ASP A 99 -7.73 -12.86 -1.73
CA ASP A 99 -7.34 -13.97 -2.60
C ASP A 99 -7.55 -13.60 -4.08
N GLY A 100 -6.63 -14.03 -4.94
CA GLY A 100 -6.67 -13.74 -6.37
C GLY A 100 -6.28 -12.31 -6.76
N SER A 101 -5.85 -11.48 -5.80
CA SER A 101 -5.30 -10.15 -6.08
C SER A 101 -4.01 -10.23 -6.90
N ASP A 102 -3.90 -9.37 -7.91
CA ASP A 102 -2.69 -9.23 -8.73
C ASP A 102 -1.70 -8.25 -8.06
N PRO A 103 -0.52 -8.70 -7.62
CA PRO A 103 0.44 -7.87 -6.91
C PRO A 103 1.02 -6.73 -7.76
N HIS A 104 0.92 -6.80 -9.09
CA HIS A 104 1.37 -5.74 -9.99
C HIS A 104 0.53 -4.47 -9.88
N TYR A 105 -0.72 -4.60 -9.44
CA TYR A 105 -1.67 -3.49 -9.32
C TYR A 105 -2.05 -3.22 -7.86
N SER A 106 -1.09 -3.24 -6.94
CA SER A 106 -1.35 -2.85 -5.54
C SER A 106 -1.86 -1.41 -5.46
N PHE A 107 -2.29 -0.97 -4.29
CA PHE A 107 -2.86 0.37 -4.12
C PHE A 107 -1.87 1.46 -4.57
N HIS A 108 -2.21 2.20 -5.61
CA HIS A 108 -1.37 3.22 -6.21
C HIS A 108 -2.20 4.38 -6.78
N TYR A 109 -1.53 5.49 -7.06
CA TYR A 109 -2.11 6.66 -7.73
C TYR A 109 -1.08 7.21 -8.74
N ALA A 110 -1.53 7.45 -9.97
CA ALA A 110 -0.70 8.01 -11.03
C ALA A 110 -1.16 9.46 -11.32
N GLY A 111 -0.34 10.43 -10.95
CA GLY A 111 -0.58 11.86 -11.18
C GLY A 111 0.05 12.38 -12.47
N GLY A 112 1.04 11.67 -13.01
CA GLY A 112 1.62 11.93 -14.34
C GLY A 112 2.91 12.74 -14.35
N ASP A 113 3.46 13.14 -13.20
CA ASP A 113 4.78 13.79 -13.15
C ASP A 113 5.94 12.78 -13.22
N ASN A 114 7.18 13.24 -13.02
CA ASN A 114 8.38 12.43 -13.21
C ASN A 114 8.90 11.75 -11.94
N ILE A 115 8.16 11.79 -10.83
CA ILE A 115 8.54 11.16 -9.55
C ILE A 115 7.48 10.17 -9.09
N VAL A 116 7.92 9.05 -8.50
CA VAL A 116 7.06 8.12 -7.76
C VAL A 116 7.53 7.99 -6.32
N TYR A 117 6.57 8.12 -5.39
CA TYR A 117 6.78 7.89 -3.96
C TYR A 117 6.34 6.47 -3.61
N VAL A 118 7.24 5.71 -2.95
CA VAL A 118 7.03 4.29 -2.62
C VAL A 118 6.84 4.12 -1.13
N PHE A 119 5.79 3.38 -0.74
CA PHE A 119 5.39 3.12 0.65
C PHE A 119 5.22 1.63 0.90
N GLU A 120 5.37 1.20 2.14
CA GLU A 120 5.09 -0.17 2.53
C GLU A 120 3.58 -0.46 2.56
N ALA A 121 2.78 0.49 3.04
CA ALA A 121 1.33 0.31 3.21
C ALA A 121 0.51 1.51 2.71
N PRO A 122 -0.76 1.29 2.29
CA PRO A 122 -1.66 2.36 1.86
C PRO A 122 -1.87 3.47 2.89
N ILE A 123 -1.86 3.12 4.19
CA ILE A 123 -2.02 4.11 5.27
C ILE A 123 -0.84 5.07 5.32
N ASP A 124 0.38 4.58 5.11
CA ASP A 124 1.59 5.41 5.11
C ASP A 124 1.58 6.37 3.92
N MET A 125 1.15 5.88 2.75
CA MET A 125 0.94 6.69 1.56
C MET A 125 -0.08 7.83 1.81
N LEU A 126 -1.25 7.52 2.37
CA LEU A 126 -2.27 8.52 2.67
C LEU A 126 -1.82 9.52 3.74
N SER A 127 -1.07 9.06 4.73
CA SER A 127 -0.50 9.92 5.77
C SER A 127 0.51 10.90 5.17
N PHE A 128 1.38 10.41 4.29
CA PHE A 128 2.33 11.26 3.56
C PHE A 128 1.61 12.32 2.72
N ILE A 129 0.61 11.93 1.93
CA ILE A 129 -0.18 12.87 1.12
C ILE A 129 -0.89 13.90 2.02
N SER A 130 -1.36 13.49 3.19
CA SER A 130 -2.00 14.41 4.15
C SER A 130 -1.03 15.46 4.72
N LEU A 131 0.26 15.13 4.82
CA LEU A 131 1.31 16.05 5.25
C LEU A 131 1.78 16.99 4.13
N TYR A 132 1.81 16.48 2.91
CA TYR A 132 2.34 17.18 1.72
C TYR A 132 1.22 17.33 0.70
N GLN A 133 0.23 18.19 1.02
CA GLN A 133 -0.98 18.35 0.22
C GLN A 133 -0.78 19.22 -1.03
N GLU A 134 0.31 20.00 -1.08
CA GLU A 134 0.59 20.83 -2.24
C GLU A 134 0.83 19.97 -3.47
N ASP A 135 0.04 20.19 -4.51
CA ASP A 135 0.16 19.52 -5.81
C ASP A 135 0.15 17.97 -5.76
N TRP A 136 -0.32 17.37 -4.66
CA TRP A 136 -0.25 15.92 -4.48
C TRP A 136 -0.87 15.15 -5.66
N GLU A 137 -1.91 15.69 -6.29
CA GLU A 137 -2.58 15.04 -7.43
C GLU A 137 -1.70 14.95 -8.69
N LYS A 138 -0.59 15.68 -8.75
CA LYS A 138 0.37 15.62 -9.86
C LYS A 138 1.38 14.49 -9.71
N HIS A 139 1.63 14.03 -8.47
CA HIS A 139 2.66 13.04 -8.17
C HIS A 139 2.16 11.61 -8.32
N ASN A 140 3.09 10.66 -8.46
CA ASN A 140 2.76 9.25 -8.50
C ASN A 140 3.10 8.61 -7.15
N TYR A 141 2.24 7.70 -6.69
CA TYR A 141 2.37 7.02 -5.40
C TYR A 141 2.06 5.54 -5.56
N VAL A 142 2.81 4.68 -4.87
CA VAL A 142 2.57 3.24 -4.83
C VAL A 142 2.80 2.68 -3.43
N ALA A 143 1.86 1.88 -2.95
CA ALA A 143 1.99 1.11 -1.72
C ALA A 143 2.21 -0.37 -2.05
N LEU A 144 3.32 -0.95 -1.58
CA LEU A 144 3.73 -2.32 -1.93
C LEU A 144 2.85 -3.40 -1.28
N CYS A 145 2.14 -3.08 -0.18
CA CYS A 145 1.22 -3.99 0.52
C CYS A 145 1.86 -5.32 0.97
N GLY A 146 3.15 -5.31 1.28
CA GLY A 146 3.90 -6.50 1.72
C GLY A 146 4.31 -7.45 0.59
N VAL A 147 4.06 -7.12 -0.67
CA VAL A 147 4.58 -7.81 -1.85
C VAL A 147 5.77 -7.05 -2.39
N ALA A 148 6.77 -7.81 -2.86
CA ALA A 148 7.99 -7.24 -3.41
C ALA A 148 7.70 -6.23 -4.55
N GLU A 149 8.67 -5.78 -5.23
CA GLU A 149 8.72 -4.64 -6.17
C GLU A 149 7.75 -4.69 -7.37
N HIS A 150 6.85 -5.70 -7.47
CA HIS A 150 5.96 -5.91 -8.63
C HIS A 150 5.13 -4.66 -8.98
N ALA A 151 4.52 -4.02 -7.97
CA ALA A 151 3.70 -2.84 -8.21
C ALA A 151 4.53 -1.62 -8.61
N LEU A 152 5.74 -1.47 -8.05
CA LEU A 152 6.66 -0.43 -8.47
C LEU A 152 7.11 -0.63 -9.92
N MET A 153 7.50 -1.84 -10.29
CA MET A 153 7.91 -2.16 -11.65
C MET A 153 6.78 -1.93 -12.66
N GLN A 154 5.54 -2.26 -12.26
CA GLN A 154 4.38 -2.05 -13.12
C GLN A 154 4.06 -0.56 -13.31
N ILE A 155 4.06 0.26 -12.25
CA ILE A 155 3.79 1.69 -12.37
C ILE A 155 4.86 2.40 -13.20
N LEU A 156 6.14 1.98 -13.12
CA LEU A 156 7.21 2.50 -13.96
C LEU A 156 7.02 2.13 -15.44
N LYS A 157 6.55 0.91 -15.72
CA LYS A 157 6.23 0.44 -17.07
C LYS A 157 5.06 1.21 -17.68
N ASP A 158 4.01 1.43 -16.89
CA ASP A 158 2.79 2.12 -17.32
C ASP A 158 3.00 3.64 -17.47
N ASN A 159 4.00 4.19 -16.78
CA ASN A 159 4.30 5.63 -16.75
C ASN A 159 5.79 5.90 -17.06
N PRO A 160 6.21 5.84 -18.33
CA PRO A 160 7.63 5.96 -18.73
C PRO A 160 8.22 7.36 -18.47
N ASN A 161 7.38 8.35 -18.13
CA ASN A 161 7.82 9.69 -17.72
C ASN A 161 8.45 9.72 -16.32
N ILE A 162 8.23 8.69 -15.50
CA ILE A 162 8.83 8.62 -14.15
C ILE A 162 10.34 8.41 -14.30
N LYS A 163 11.12 9.34 -13.71
CA LYS A 163 12.60 9.35 -13.73
C LYS A 163 13.20 9.24 -12.34
N ARG A 164 12.40 9.50 -11.30
CA ARG A 164 12.86 9.53 -9.91
C ARG A 164 11.99 8.64 -9.05
N ILE A 165 12.63 7.88 -8.17
CA ILE A 165 11.95 7.01 -7.19
C ILE A 165 12.33 7.53 -5.81
N ALA A 166 11.35 7.94 -5.02
CA ALA A 166 11.53 8.33 -3.63
C ALA A 166 11.00 7.22 -2.72
N HIS A 167 11.89 6.49 -2.07
CA HIS A 167 11.49 5.49 -1.09
C HIS A 167 11.31 6.16 0.27
N THR A 168 10.09 6.21 0.77
CA THR A 168 9.80 6.76 2.09
C THR A 168 9.89 5.64 3.12
N GLY A 169 11.05 5.44 3.72
CA GLY A 169 11.26 4.52 4.85
C GLY A 169 10.55 4.99 6.14
N LEU A 170 9.45 5.70 6.03
CA LEU A 170 8.71 6.30 7.12
C LEU A 170 7.70 5.31 7.69
N TYR A 171 8.10 4.60 8.74
CA TYR A 171 7.16 3.92 9.63
C TYR A 171 6.38 4.97 10.43
N LEU A 172 5.25 5.44 9.90
CA LEU A 172 4.31 6.26 10.65
C LEU A 172 3.55 5.35 11.62
N THR A 173 4.15 5.07 12.77
CA THR A 173 3.46 4.36 13.84
C THR A 173 2.36 5.25 14.42
N SER A 174 1.20 4.66 14.69
CA SER A 174 -0.05 5.29 15.14
C SER A 174 0.01 6.00 16.50
N ARG A 175 1.18 6.18 17.10
CA ARG A 175 1.29 6.66 18.49
C ARG A 175 1.50 8.17 18.68
N ASN A 176 1.78 8.94 17.62
CA ASN A 176 2.08 10.37 17.79
C ASN A 176 1.58 11.22 16.63
N CYS A 177 0.35 11.70 16.71
CA CYS A 177 -0.10 12.82 15.87
C CYS A 177 0.76 14.10 16.07
N GLY A 178 1.42 14.24 17.22
CA GLY A 178 2.34 15.36 17.50
C GLY A 178 3.76 15.22 16.93
N GLY A 179 4.12 14.03 16.37
CA GLY A 179 5.45 13.78 15.78
C GLY A 179 5.53 14.00 14.27
N MET A 180 4.42 14.39 13.63
CA MET A 180 4.33 14.48 12.18
C MET A 180 5.18 15.59 11.56
N GLU A 181 5.38 16.72 12.25
CA GLU A 181 6.23 17.82 11.78
C GLU A 181 7.71 17.42 11.68
N SER A 182 8.22 16.68 12.66
CA SER A 182 9.62 16.23 12.68
C SER A 182 9.95 15.21 11.57
N ILE A 183 8.96 14.45 11.11
CA ILE A 183 9.08 13.48 10.03
C ILE A 183 9.14 14.20 8.68
N GLY A 184 8.31 15.23 8.50
CA GLY A 184 8.33 16.09 7.32
C GLY A 184 9.67 16.77 7.10
N GLN A 185 10.32 17.20 8.15
CA GLN A 185 11.63 17.87 8.09
C GLN A 185 12.73 16.90 7.64
N ARG A 186 12.81 15.69 8.20
CA ARG A 186 13.78 14.66 7.78
C ARG A 186 13.61 14.22 6.32
N PHE A 187 12.39 14.17 5.83
CA PHE A 187 12.14 13.82 4.44
C PHE A 187 12.62 14.92 3.48
N ARG A 188 12.39 16.21 3.80
CA ARG A 188 12.95 17.33 3.02
C ARG A 188 14.48 17.28 2.97
N GLU A 189 15.12 16.99 4.09
CA GLU A 189 16.57 16.85 4.17
C GLU A 189 17.08 15.69 3.29
N SER A 190 16.39 14.54 3.25
CA SER A 190 16.78 13.42 2.39
C SER A 190 16.60 13.68 0.90
N LEU A 191 15.60 14.46 0.50
CA LEU A 191 15.42 14.88 -0.90
C LEU A 191 16.49 15.90 -1.35
N LEU A 192 16.93 16.77 -0.46
CA LEU A 192 18.00 17.75 -0.75
C LEU A 192 19.37 17.06 -0.89
N ASP A 193 19.62 15.99 -0.10
CA ASP A 193 20.90 15.27 -0.12
C ASP A 193 21.07 14.42 -1.40
N THR A 194 19.98 13.89 -1.98
CA THR A 194 20.01 13.16 -3.26
C THR A 194 20.22 14.10 -4.46
N GLY A 195 19.75 15.35 -4.39
CA GLY A 195 19.93 16.36 -5.44
C GLY A 195 21.37 16.88 -5.59
N ASN A 196 22.19 16.80 -4.53
CA ASN A 196 23.56 17.32 -4.54
C ASN A 196 24.62 16.31 -5.02
N LYS A 197 24.28 15.04 -5.21
CA LYS A 197 25.24 14.03 -5.69
C LYS A 197 25.38 13.94 -7.21
N GLU A 198 24.50 14.58 -7.98
CA GLU A 198 24.55 14.53 -9.45
C GLU A 198 25.31 15.70 -10.11
N ASN A 199 25.80 16.68 -9.33
CA ASN A 199 26.54 17.83 -9.86
C ASN A 199 28.05 17.81 -9.60
N GLY A 200 28.63 16.65 -9.36
CA GLY A 200 30.07 16.49 -9.08
C GLY A 200 30.71 15.38 -9.90
N SER A 201 30.75 15.53 -11.23
CA SER A 201 31.66 14.77 -12.11
C SER A 201 31.79 15.48 -13.45
#